data_0265ba3da7e839cffba64ecad5f4e745
#
_entry.id   0265ba3da7e839cffba64ecad5f4e745
#
_cell.length_a   1.000
_cell.length_b   1.000
_cell.length_c   1.000
_cell.angle_alpha   90.00
_cell.angle_beta   90.00
_cell.angle_gamma   90.00
#
_symmetry.space_group_name_H-M   'P 1'
#
loop_
_entity.id
_entity.type
_entity.pdbx_description
1 polymer ?
#
loop_
_entity_poly.entity_id
_entity_poly.type
_entity_poly.pdbx_seq_one_letter_code
_entity_poly.pdbx_strand_id
1 'polypeptide(L)'
;RIAGGQRLVSGRRPRVVVDMREFRSSLPSFLHAAGMEVIPCTLQVGDYVISSDMCVERKTLTDLMQSLNSGRLYTQCEAMSMHYPYPILLIEFDQDRAFTWQSMGDVRSAHGRAQAARSTPSDLDVQSKLVLLTLTFPRLHIIWSSSPYASVEIFADLKQNYDDPDPERAASVGLDDSLQRQGQREASLNITPYEMLCS
;
A
#
# COMPACT_ATOMS: atom_id res chain seq x y z
N ARG A 1 -0.88 8.96 34.01
CA ARG A 1 -1.25 10.31 33.48
C ARG A 1 -0.90 10.29 32.00
N ILE A 2 -1.89 10.04 31.15
CA ILE A 2 -1.78 10.21 29.71
C ILE A 2 -2.06 11.68 29.45
N ALA A 3 -1.04 12.40 29.03
CA ALA A 3 -1.13 13.82 28.75
C ALA A 3 -1.67 14.03 27.32
N GLY A 4 -2.78 14.77 27.25
CA GLY A 4 -3.00 15.74 26.22
C GLY A 4 -3.44 15.25 24.85
N GLY A 5 -4.71 14.88 24.72
CA GLY A 5 -5.38 15.00 23.44
C GLY A 5 -5.38 16.47 23.01
N GLN A 6 -4.58 16.85 22.03
CA GLN A 6 -4.69 18.15 21.40
C GLN A 6 -5.99 18.22 20.60
N ARG A 7 -6.78 19.21 20.94
CA ARG A 7 -8.04 19.60 20.31
C ARG A 7 -7.88 19.72 18.79
N LEU A 8 -8.71 19.01 18.05
CA LEU A 8 -9.04 19.34 16.67
C LEU A 8 -9.50 20.81 16.58
N VAL A 9 -8.69 21.66 15.99
CA VAL A 9 -8.92 23.11 15.81
C VAL A 9 -9.79 23.35 14.57
N SER A 10 -10.76 22.56 14.34
CA SER A 10 -11.87 22.88 13.43
C SER A 10 -12.91 21.80 13.63
N GLY A 11 -14.18 22.19 13.82
CA GLY A 11 -15.30 21.26 14.00
C GLY A 11 -15.60 20.39 12.76
N ARG A 12 -14.66 20.26 11.83
CA ARG A 12 -14.73 19.45 10.62
C ARG A 12 -14.01 18.12 10.85
N ARG A 13 -14.65 17.03 10.43
CA ARG A 13 -14.03 15.69 10.49
C ARG A 13 -12.85 15.62 9.53
N PRO A 14 -11.70 15.04 9.95
CA PRO A 14 -10.57 14.85 9.04
C PRO A 14 -10.97 13.92 7.90
N ARG A 15 -10.58 14.28 6.69
CA ARG A 15 -10.98 13.60 5.47
C ARG A 15 -9.89 12.65 4.96
N VAL A 16 -10.31 11.48 4.47
CA VAL A 16 -9.45 10.50 3.78
C VAL A 16 -10.15 10.07 2.49
N VAL A 17 -9.45 10.15 1.36
CA VAL A 17 -9.92 9.61 0.08
C VAL A 17 -9.49 8.14 0.00
N VAL A 18 -10.41 7.26 -0.38
CA VAL A 18 -10.24 5.81 -0.35
C VAL A 18 -10.61 5.20 -1.69
N ASP A 19 -9.75 4.35 -2.22
CA ASP A 19 -10.06 3.61 -3.44
C ASP A 19 -11.29 2.71 -3.26
N MET A 20 -12.18 2.71 -4.25
CA MET A 20 -13.41 1.92 -4.23
C MET A 20 -13.16 0.43 -3.99
N ARG A 21 -12.02 -0.11 -4.42
CA ARG A 21 -11.66 -1.51 -4.27
C ARG A 21 -11.38 -1.88 -2.81
N GLU A 22 -10.94 -0.89 -1.99
CA GLU A 22 -10.65 -1.07 -0.57
C GLU A 22 -11.91 -1.24 0.31
N PHE A 23 -13.10 -0.92 -0.18
CA PHE A 23 -14.35 -1.14 0.55
C PHE A 23 -14.71 -2.63 0.73
N ARG A 24 -13.94 -3.53 0.16
CA ARG A 24 -14.00 -4.97 0.46
C ARG A 24 -13.30 -5.33 1.77
N SER A 25 -12.45 -4.46 2.28
CA SER A 25 -11.76 -4.59 3.57
C SER A 25 -12.53 -3.88 4.69
N SER A 26 -12.19 -4.16 5.94
CA SER A 26 -12.82 -3.53 7.10
C SER A 26 -12.27 -2.14 7.43
N LEU A 27 -11.07 -1.78 6.93
CA LEU A 27 -10.39 -0.55 7.32
C LEU A 27 -11.18 0.72 7.02
N PRO A 28 -11.85 0.91 5.86
CA PRO A 28 -12.67 2.09 5.62
C PRO A 28 -13.79 2.28 6.66
N SER A 29 -14.41 1.17 7.09
CA SER A 29 -15.45 1.20 8.13
C SER A 29 -14.89 1.60 9.49
N PHE A 30 -13.71 1.13 9.85
CA PHE A 30 -13.05 1.53 11.10
C PHE A 30 -12.59 3.00 11.08
N LEU A 31 -12.08 3.50 9.96
CA LEU A 31 -11.74 4.93 9.79
C LEU A 31 -12.98 5.80 9.97
N HIS A 32 -14.10 5.41 9.37
CA HIS A 32 -15.38 6.12 9.54
C HIS A 32 -15.86 6.07 11.00
N ALA A 33 -15.82 4.91 11.66
CA ALA A 33 -16.20 4.75 13.06
C ALA A 33 -15.32 5.58 14.01
N ALA A 34 -14.05 5.80 13.65
CA ALA A 34 -13.12 6.68 14.38
C ALA A 34 -13.35 8.17 14.12
N GLY A 35 -14.38 8.53 13.34
CA GLY A 35 -14.79 9.91 13.12
C GLY A 35 -14.14 10.58 11.90
N MET A 36 -13.47 9.85 11.04
CA MET A 36 -12.97 10.37 9.77
C MET A 36 -14.07 10.41 8.70
N GLU A 37 -14.01 11.41 7.85
CA GLU A 37 -14.83 11.48 6.63
C GLU A 37 -14.15 10.64 5.54
N VAL A 38 -14.74 9.47 5.24
CA VAL A 38 -14.23 8.54 4.23
C VAL A 38 -14.89 8.84 2.89
N ILE A 39 -14.10 9.25 1.89
CA ILE A 39 -14.59 9.63 0.57
C ILE A 39 -14.20 8.54 -0.43
N PRO A 40 -15.17 7.79 -0.98
CA PRO A 40 -14.89 6.80 -2.01
C PRO A 40 -14.49 7.47 -3.33
N CYS A 41 -13.44 6.97 -3.96
CA CYS A 41 -12.95 7.44 -5.23
C CYS A 41 -12.34 6.28 -6.04
N THR A 42 -12.22 6.42 -7.34
CA THR A 42 -11.42 5.51 -8.15
C THR A 42 -10.01 6.09 -8.25
N LEU A 43 -9.05 5.46 -7.58
CA LEU A 43 -7.66 5.89 -7.56
C LEU A 43 -6.84 5.07 -8.56
N GLN A 44 -5.96 5.74 -9.32
CA GLN A 44 -4.96 5.07 -10.16
C GLN A 44 -3.67 4.80 -9.37
N VAL A 45 -3.39 5.60 -8.34
CA VAL A 45 -2.18 5.54 -7.54
C VAL A 45 -2.54 5.45 -6.06
N GLY A 46 -2.12 4.36 -5.42
CA GLY A 46 -2.36 4.05 -4.01
C GLY A 46 -3.78 3.62 -3.68
N ASP A 47 -3.98 3.23 -2.44
CA ASP A 47 -5.26 2.75 -1.92
C ASP A 47 -5.97 3.83 -1.09
N TYR A 48 -5.20 4.70 -0.42
CA TYR A 48 -5.70 5.78 0.44
C TYR A 48 -4.88 7.05 0.20
N VAL A 49 -5.56 8.21 0.12
CA VAL A 49 -4.92 9.53 0.09
C VAL A 49 -5.29 10.27 1.37
N ILE A 50 -4.27 10.57 2.19
CA ILE A 50 -4.44 11.20 3.50
C ILE A 50 -4.34 12.72 3.40
N SER A 51 -3.46 13.22 2.53
CA SER A 51 -3.27 14.65 2.24
C SER A 51 -2.86 14.83 0.77
N SER A 52 -2.66 16.07 0.34
CA SER A 52 -2.11 16.38 -0.99
C SER A 52 -0.75 15.73 -1.24
N ASP A 53 0.00 15.43 -0.17
CA ASP A 53 1.40 15.01 -0.22
C ASP A 53 1.60 13.55 0.19
N MET A 54 0.56 12.90 0.71
CA MET A 54 0.65 11.62 1.39
C MET A 54 -0.34 10.59 0.85
N CYS A 55 0.20 9.51 0.32
CA CYS A 55 -0.53 8.38 -0.24
C CYS A 55 -0.10 7.09 0.44
N VAL A 56 -1.04 6.18 0.67
CA VAL A 56 -0.82 4.89 1.32
C VAL A 56 -1.22 3.76 0.38
N GLU A 57 -0.33 2.81 0.20
CA GLU A 57 -0.61 1.48 -0.35
C GLU A 57 -0.67 0.49 0.81
N ARG A 58 -1.79 -0.21 0.95
CA ARG A 58 -2.02 -1.18 2.02
C ARG A 58 -1.77 -2.60 1.52
N LYS A 59 -1.04 -3.38 2.29
CA LYS A 59 -0.74 -4.78 1.96
C LYS A 59 -0.93 -5.68 3.18
N THR A 60 -1.64 -6.78 3.01
CA THR A 60 -1.52 -7.92 3.92
C THR A 60 -0.17 -8.61 3.68
N LEU A 61 0.31 -9.39 4.64
CA LEU A 61 1.56 -10.16 4.45
C LEU A 61 1.50 -11.08 3.22
N THR A 62 0.35 -11.73 3.00
CA THR A 62 0.16 -12.61 1.84
C THR A 62 0.27 -11.86 0.53
N ASP A 63 -0.40 -10.70 0.43
CA ASP A 63 -0.38 -9.87 -0.77
C ASP A 63 0.98 -9.21 -0.99
N LEU A 64 1.69 -8.89 0.09
CA LEU A 64 3.07 -8.38 0.04
C LEU A 64 3.98 -9.38 -0.66
N MET A 65 3.97 -10.64 -0.23
CA MET A 65 4.77 -11.70 -0.82
C MET A 65 4.47 -11.88 -2.31
N GLN A 66 3.20 -11.96 -2.68
CA GLN A 66 2.78 -12.11 -4.07
C GLN A 66 3.17 -10.91 -4.92
N SER A 67 3.00 -9.69 -4.41
CA SER A 67 3.29 -8.47 -5.14
C SER A 67 4.79 -8.20 -5.28
N LEU A 68 5.62 -8.61 -4.32
CA LEU A 68 7.07 -8.61 -4.43
C LEU A 68 7.55 -9.61 -5.51
N ASN A 69 6.99 -10.81 -5.54
CA ASN A 69 7.37 -11.85 -6.49
C ASN A 69 6.97 -11.51 -7.94
N SER A 70 5.82 -10.87 -8.13
CA SER A 70 5.34 -10.45 -9.45
C SER A 70 5.93 -9.13 -9.93
N GLY A 71 6.67 -8.40 -9.09
CA GLY A 71 7.17 -7.05 -9.39
C GLY A 71 6.10 -5.96 -9.28
N ARG A 72 4.83 -6.32 -9.00
CA ARG A 72 3.72 -5.35 -8.92
C ARG A 72 3.97 -4.27 -7.87
N LEU A 73 4.54 -4.65 -6.70
CA LEU A 73 4.82 -3.69 -5.65
C LEU A 73 5.81 -2.60 -6.09
N TYR A 74 6.82 -2.95 -6.89
CA TYR A 74 7.76 -1.99 -7.45
C TYR A 74 7.04 -0.94 -8.30
N THR A 75 6.17 -1.37 -9.21
CA THR A 75 5.39 -0.46 -10.06
C THR A 75 4.45 0.43 -9.23
N GLN A 76 3.84 -0.09 -8.17
CA GLN A 76 3.00 0.68 -7.27
C GLN A 76 3.82 1.73 -6.49
N CYS A 77 4.95 1.34 -5.92
CA CYS A 77 5.84 2.26 -5.20
C CYS A 77 6.45 3.33 -6.12
N GLU A 78 6.77 2.97 -7.37
CA GLU A 78 7.24 3.91 -8.39
C GLU A 78 6.17 4.98 -8.66
N ALA A 79 4.93 4.56 -8.96
CA ALA A 79 3.82 5.47 -9.20
C ALA A 79 3.55 6.40 -8.00
N MET A 80 3.52 5.85 -6.78
CA MET A 80 3.36 6.68 -5.58
C MET A 80 4.51 7.67 -5.42
N SER A 81 5.77 7.24 -5.64
CA SER A 81 6.95 8.09 -5.49
C SER A 81 7.04 9.19 -6.55
N MET A 82 6.43 9.00 -7.71
CA MET A 82 6.33 10.02 -8.76
C MET A 82 5.36 11.14 -8.37
N HIS A 83 4.24 10.79 -7.77
CA HIS A 83 3.12 11.72 -7.59
C HIS A 83 3.01 12.28 -6.17
N TYR A 84 3.57 11.60 -5.16
CA TYR A 84 3.44 12.00 -3.76
C TYR A 84 4.81 12.16 -3.09
N PRO A 85 5.04 13.29 -2.38
CA PRO A 85 6.26 13.51 -1.60
C PRO A 85 6.50 12.45 -0.52
N TYR A 86 5.42 11.97 0.12
CA TYR A 86 5.47 11.00 1.22
C TYR A 86 4.67 9.74 0.87
N PRO A 87 5.19 8.84 0.02
CA PRO A 87 4.59 7.55 -0.25
C PRO A 87 4.74 6.63 0.96
N ILE A 88 3.68 5.91 1.32
CA ILE A 88 3.64 5.01 2.48
C ILE A 88 3.20 3.62 2.03
N LEU A 89 3.97 2.62 2.41
CA LEU A 89 3.60 1.21 2.34
C LEU A 89 3.16 0.76 3.74
N LEU A 90 1.87 0.55 3.94
CA LEU A 90 1.30 0.03 5.18
C LEU A 90 1.18 -1.49 5.08
N ILE A 91 1.93 -2.21 5.91
CA ILE A 91 1.92 -3.66 5.95
C ILE A 91 1.15 -4.13 7.19
N GLU A 92 0.01 -4.77 6.95
CA GLU A 92 -0.80 -5.35 8.02
C GLU A 92 -0.43 -6.81 8.27
N PHE A 93 -0.18 -7.13 9.53
CA PHE A 93 0.05 -8.49 10.00
C PHE A 93 -0.93 -8.84 11.12
N ASP A 94 -1.20 -10.12 11.28
CA ASP A 94 -2.08 -10.64 12.33
C ASP A 94 -1.26 -10.92 13.58
N GLN A 95 -1.62 -10.31 14.71
CA GLN A 95 -0.91 -10.53 15.99
C GLN A 95 -1.02 -11.97 16.50
N ASP A 96 -2.09 -12.66 16.17
CA ASP A 96 -2.31 -14.04 16.60
C ASP A 96 -1.45 -15.06 15.82
N ARG A 97 -0.84 -14.63 14.73
CA ARG A 97 0.15 -15.41 13.99
C ARG A 97 1.52 -14.82 14.32
N ALA A 98 2.35 -15.60 15.01
CA ALA A 98 3.74 -15.22 15.23
C ALA A 98 4.31 -14.66 13.93
N PHE A 99 4.90 -13.45 14.00
CA PHE A 99 5.55 -12.80 12.87
C PHE A 99 6.72 -13.68 12.42
N THR A 100 6.40 -14.72 11.71
CA THR A 100 7.37 -15.66 11.15
C THR A 100 7.05 -15.72 9.67
N TRP A 101 7.96 -15.25 8.84
CA TRP A 101 7.92 -15.45 7.40
C TRP A 101 7.73 -16.93 7.03
N GLN A 102 8.04 -17.84 7.95
CA GLN A 102 7.94 -19.28 7.84
C GLN A 102 6.51 -19.83 7.80
N SER A 103 5.51 -19.10 8.29
CA SER A 103 4.14 -19.62 8.43
C SER A 103 3.36 -19.67 7.11
N MET A 104 3.87 -19.16 6.03
CA MET A 104 3.12 -19.09 4.75
C MET A 104 3.46 -20.23 3.77
N GLY A 105 4.51 -21.00 4.01
CA GLY A 105 4.91 -22.16 3.17
C GLY A 105 4.34 -23.50 3.59
N ASP A 106 3.93 -23.66 4.86
CA ASP A 106 3.64 -24.96 5.47
C ASP A 106 2.17 -25.18 5.85
N VAL A 107 1.25 -25.03 4.91
CA VAL A 107 -0.10 -25.59 5.06
C VAL A 107 -0.12 -27.13 4.83
N ARG A 108 1.04 -27.77 4.60
CA ARG A 108 1.14 -29.21 4.26
C ARG A 108 2.03 -30.05 5.18
N SER A 109 2.10 -29.77 6.48
CA SER A 109 2.74 -30.72 7.39
C SER A 109 2.19 -30.60 8.81
N ALA A 110 0.98 -31.12 9.02
CA ALA A 110 0.54 -31.55 10.33
C ALA A 110 1.28 -32.86 10.66
N HIS A 111 2.48 -32.81 11.24
CA HIS A 111 3.05 -33.83 12.14
C HIS A 111 4.42 -33.34 12.67
N GLY A 112 4.42 -33.10 13.95
CA GLY A 112 5.45 -32.71 14.86
C GLY A 112 6.93 -32.90 14.53
N ARG A 113 7.65 -31.81 14.65
CA ARG A 113 8.93 -31.70 15.39
C ARG A 113 9.35 -30.22 15.39
N ALA A 114 9.48 -29.67 16.58
CA ALA A 114 10.12 -28.37 16.79
C ALA A 114 11.58 -28.46 16.30
N GLN A 115 11.86 -27.89 15.14
CA GLN A 115 13.22 -27.65 14.68
C GLN A 115 13.49 -26.15 14.73
N ALA A 116 14.65 -25.81 15.31
CA ALA A 116 15.17 -24.47 15.46
C ALA A 116 15.04 -23.69 14.13
N ALA A 117 14.53 -22.47 14.25
CA ALA A 117 14.27 -21.55 13.15
C ALA A 117 15.56 -21.27 12.37
N ARG A 118 15.77 -22.01 11.29
CA ARG A 118 16.65 -21.59 10.21
C ARG A 118 15.79 -20.82 9.22
N SER A 119 16.14 -19.55 8.97
CA SER A 119 15.53 -18.77 7.91
C SER A 119 15.50 -19.58 6.62
N THR A 120 14.31 -19.75 6.02
CA THR A 120 14.21 -20.46 4.76
C THR A 120 14.75 -19.57 3.63
N PRO A 121 15.20 -20.13 2.50
CA PRO A 121 15.63 -19.33 1.35
C PRO A 121 14.58 -18.32 0.90
N SER A 122 13.27 -18.60 1.09
CA SER A 122 12.17 -17.68 0.78
C SER A 122 12.13 -16.46 1.70
N ASP A 123 12.53 -16.59 2.97
CA ASP A 123 12.52 -15.49 3.93
C ASP A 123 13.62 -14.48 3.63
N LEU A 124 14.82 -14.96 3.30
CA LEU A 124 15.93 -14.12 2.86
C LEU A 124 15.60 -13.39 1.54
N ASP A 125 14.85 -14.03 0.65
CA ASP A 125 14.41 -13.42 -0.60
C ASP A 125 13.47 -12.23 -0.36
N VAL A 126 12.50 -12.37 0.54
CA VAL A 126 11.57 -11.26 0.89
C VAL A 126 12.28 -10.10 1.57
N GLN A 127 13.15 -10.40 2.54
CA GLN A 127 13.93 -9.37 3.21
C GLN A 127 14.83 -8.62 2.23
N SER A 128 15.51 -9.33 1.35
CA SER A 128 16.36 -8.74 0.32
C SER A 128 15.55 -7.86 -0.64
N LYS A 129 14.35 -8.29 -1.04
CA LYS A 129 13.46 -7.50 -1.90
C LYS A 129 12.95 -6.25 -1.20
N LEU A 130 12.62 -6.31 0.10
CA LEU A 130 12.24 -5.13 0.87
C LEU A 130 13.40 -4.13 1.01
N VAL A 131 14.63 -4.63 1.24
CA VAL A 131 15.82 -3.77 1.26
C VAL A 131 16.02 -3.11 -0.11
N LEU A 132 15.92 -3.85 -1.19
CA LEU A 132 16.02 -3.28 -2.55
C LEU A 132 14.93 -2.25 -2.81
N LEU A 133 13.70 -2.48 -2.32
CA LEU A 133 12.60 -1.53 -2.45
C LEU A 133 12.94 -0.19 -1.77
N THR A 134 13.46 -0.24 -0.52
CA THR A 134 13.83 0.98 0.22
C THR A 134 15.03 1.71 -0.39
N LEU A 135 15.97 0.98 -0.97
CA LEU A 135 17.10 1.58 -1.69
C LEU A 135 16.66 2.25 -3.00
N THR A 136 15.71 1.63 -3.70
CA THR A 136 15.16 2.15 -4.97
C THR A 136 14.29 3.38 -4.74
N PHE A 137 13.48 3.37 -3.66
CA PHE A 137 12.54 4.44 -3.33
C PHE A 137 12.87 5.06 -1.96
N PRO A 138 13.87 5.96 -1.86
CA PRO A 138 14.35 6.49 -0.57
C PRO A 138 13.30 7.29 0.21
N ARG A 139 12.25 7.79 -0.46
CA ARG A 139 11.14 8.51 0.16
C ARG A 139 10.01 7.61 0.65
N LEU A 140 10.06 6.32 0.31
CA LEU A 140 9.04 5.37 0.72
C LEU A 140 9.16 5.08 2.22
N HIS A 141 8.07 5.30 2.94
CA HIS A 141 7.95 4.95 4.35
C HIS A 141 7.26 3.59 4.49
N ILE A 142 7.90 2.66 5.17
CA ILE A 142 7.29 1.36 5.47
C ILE A 142 6.79 1.38 6.91
N ILE A 143 5.50 1.19 7.08
CA ILE A 143 4.84 1.16 8.39
C ILE A 143 4.21 -0.22 8.59
N TRP A 144 4.43 -0.80 9.76
CA TRP A 144 3.89 -2.08 10.16
C TRP A 144 2.69 -1.87 11.08
N SER A 145 1.58 -2.51 10.77
CA SER A 145 0.36 -2.45 11.57
C SER A 145 -0.05 -3.85 12.01
N SER A 146 -0.31 -3.99 13.30
CA SER A 146 -0.65 -5.27 13.93
C SER A 146 -2.14 -5.62 13.88
N SER A 147 -2.97 -4.68 13.44
CA SER A 147 -4.41 -4.87 13.33
C SER A 147 -5.06 -3.71 12.57
N PRO A 148 -6.29 -3.88 12.07
CA PRO A 148 -7.04 -2.76 11.48
C PRO A 148 -7.26 -1.59 12.45
N TYR A 149 -7.34 -1.85 13.76
CA TYR A 149 -7.44 -0.80 14.77
C TYR A 149 -6.14 0.01 14.89
N ALA A 150 -5.00 -0.68 14.91
CA ALA A 150 -3.70 -0.02 14.88
C ALA A 150 -3.50 0.79 13.59
N SER A 151 -4.01 0.31 12.45
CA SER A 151 -4.03 1.06 11.20
C SER A 151 -4.81 2.37 11.34
N VAL A 152 -5.96 2.36 12.02
CA VAL A 152 -6.74 3.59 12.28
C VAL A 152 -5.96 4.60 13.11
N GLU A 153 -5.27 4.15 14.16
CA GLU A 153 -4.42 5.04 14.99
C GLU A 153 -3.29 5.64 14.15
N ILE A 154 -2.64 4.83 13.31
CA ILE A 154 -1.61 5.28 12.37
C ILE A 154 -2.18 6.36 11.43
N PHE A 155 -3.37 6.14 10.85
CA PHE A 155 -4.01 7.13 9.98
C PHE A 155 -4.33 8.43 10.73
N ALA A 156 -4.80 8.34 11.98
CA ALA A 156 -5.07 9.50 12.81
C ALA A 156 -3.79 10.30 13.10
N ASP A 157 -2.68 9.62 13.39
CA ASP A 157 -1.39 10.26 13.63
C ASP A 157 -0.81 10.89 12.36
N LEU A 158 -0.86 10.17 11.24
CA LEU A 158 -0.41 10.69 9.93
C LEU A 158 -1.23 11.90 9.47
N LYS A 159 -2.51 11.96 9.85
CA LYS A 159 -3.40 13.08 9.52
C LYS A 159 -3.12 14.34 10.33
N GLN A 160 -2.45 14.22 11.47
CA GLN A 160 -2.11 15.39 12.30
C GLN A 160 -1.24 16.35 11.50
N ASN A 161 -1.61 17.64 11.53
CA ASN A 161 -0.89 18.74 10.89
C ASN A 161 -0.85 18.74 9.35
N TYR A 162 -1.68 17.92 8.71
CA TYR A 162 -1.84 17.93 7.27
C TYR A 162 -3.26 18.32 6.86
N ASP A 163 -3.35 19.09 5.77
CA ASP A 163 -4.62 19.48 5.18
C ASP A 163 -5.39 18.29 4.61
N ASP A 164 -6.71 18.44 4.48
CA ASP A 164 -7.54 17.43 3.87
C ASP A 164 -7.21 17.25 2.37
N PRO A 165 -7.22 16.01 1.87
CA PRO A 165 -7.02 15.76 0.46
C PRO A 165 -8.20 16.29 -0.35
N ASP A 166 -7.92 16.76 -1.57
CA ASP A 166 -8.92 17.08 -2.57
C ASP A 166 -9.26 15.79 -3.36
N PRO A 167 -10.53 15.31 -3.31
CA PRO A 167 -10.93 14.08 -3.99
C PRO A 167 -10.77 14.14 -5.52
N GLU A 168 -11.04 15.30 -6.15
CA GLU A 168 -10.93 15.45 -7.60
C GLU A 168 -9.48 15.37 -8.05
N ARG A 169 -8.60 16.04 -7.32
CA ARG A 169 -7.15 15.95 -7.54
C ARG A 169 -6.65 14.52 -7.32
N ALA A 170 -7.05 13.87 -6.24
CA ALA A 170 -6.66 12.49 -5.96
C ALA A 170 -7.09 11.51 -7.07
N ALA A 171 -8.29 11.68 -7.61
CA ALA A 171 -8.80 10.88 -8.72
C ALA A 171 -8.05 11.10 -10.04
N SER A 172 -7.53 12.31 -10.26
CA SER A 172 -6.81 12.66 -11.49
C SER A 172 -5.36 12.19 -11.51
N VAL A 173 -4.77 11.91 -10.35
CA VAL A 173 -3.36 11.47 -10.24
C VAL A 173 -3.15 10.15 -10.99
N GLY A 174 -2.19 10.13 -11.91
CA GLY A 174 -1.79 8.95 -12.69
C GLY A 174 -2.68 8.63 -13.89
N LEU A 175 -3.70 9.43 -14.20
CA LEU A 175 -4.55 9.21 -15.38
C LEU A 175 -3.76 9.35 -16.69
N ASP A 176 -2.91 10.36 -16.81
CA ASP A 176 -2.11 10.59 -18.00
C ASP A 176 -1.11 9.44 -18.24
N ASP A 177 -0.52 8.92 -17.17
CA ASP A 177 0.39 7.77 -17.26
C ASP A 177 -0.34 6.50 -17.71
N SER A 178 -1.58 6.31 -17.29
CA SER A 178 -2.39 5.16 -17.70
C SER A 178 -2.76 5.23 -19.18
N LEU A 179 -3.07 6.40 -19.69
CA LEU A 179 -3.36 6.64 -21.12
C LEU A 179 -2.12 6.41 -21.98
N GLN A 180 -0.94 6.87 -21.55
CA GLN A 180 0.32 6.65 -22.26
C GLN A 180 0.70 5.16 -22.29
N ARG A 181 0.51 4.43 -21.20
CA ARG A 181 0.76 2.96 -21.15
C ARG A 181 -0.21 2.19 -22.04
N GLN A 182 -1.48 2.61 -22.14
CA GLN A 182 -2.45 2.00 -23.05
C GLN A 182 -2.07 2.27 -24.50
N GLY A 183 -1.72 3.50 -24.86
CA GLY A 183 -1.27 3.84 -26.21
C GLY A 183 -0.03 3.08 -26.65
N GLN A 184 0.94 2.85 -25.75
CA GLN A 184 2.12 2.04 -26.03
C GLN A 184 1.79 0.55 -26.22
N ARG A 185 0.84 0.00 -25.44
CA ARG A 185 0.38 -1.39 -25.64
C ARG A 185 -0.37 -1.58 -26.94
N GLU A 186 -1.22 -0.64 -27.31
CA GLU A 186 -1.93 -0.67 -28.60
C GLU A 186 -0.97 -0.50 -29.78
N ALA A 187 0.01 0.39 -29.66
CA ALA A 187 1.06 0.54 -30.67
C ALA A 187 1.90 -0.73 -30.82
N SER A 188 2.24 -1.42 -29.73
CA SER A 188 3.00 -2.68 -29.80
C SER A 188 2.18 -3.87 -30.32
N LEU A 189 0.86 -3.85 -30.15
CA LEU A 189 -0.05 -4.86 -30.71
C LEU A 189 -0.34 -4.65 -32.19
N ASN A 190 -0.15 -3.43 -32.69
CA ASN A 190 -0.35 -3.06 -34.10
C ASN A 190 0.90 -3.23 -34.98
N ILE A 191 2.03 -3.70 -34.42
CA ILE A 191 3.19 -4.09 -35.21
C ILE A 191 2.83 -5.36 -35.98
N THR A 192 2.62 -5.22 -37.28
CA THR A 192 2.31 -6.35 -38.16
C THR A 192 3.54 -7.29 -38.25
N PRO A 193 3.33 -8.61 -38.43
CA PRO A 193 4.42 -9.56 -38.58
C PRO A 193 5.43 -9.20 -39.70
N TYR A 194 5.05 -8.33 -40.61
CA TYR A 194 5.88 -7.84 -41.72
C TYR A 194 6.99 -6.87 -41.26
N GLU A 195 6.71 -6.07 -40.22
CA GLU A 195 7.70 -5.10 -39.71
C GLU A 195 8.77 -5.74 -38.80
N MET A 196 8.47 -6.91 -38.24
CA MET A 196 9.46 -7.71 -37.49
C MET A 196 10.53 -8.41 -38.38
N LEU A 197 10.27 -8.50 -39.67
CA LEU A 197 11.20 -9.15 -40.62
C LEU A 197 12.15 -8.16 -41.32
N CYS A 198 11.97 -6.85 -41.09
CA CYS A 198 12.76 -5.80 -41.75
C CYS A 198 13.66 -5.01 -40.78
N SER A 199 13.73 -5.40 -39.49
CA SER A 199 14.68 -4.88 -38.49
C SER A 199 15.66 -5.96 -38.08
#